data_6957ac5a28d51499e6831a2ee3abee17
#
_entry.id   6957ac5a28d51499e6831a2ee3abee17
#
_cell.length_a   1.000
_cell.length_b   1.000
_cell.length_c   1.000
_cell.angle_alpha   90.00
_cell.angle_beta   90.00
_cell.angle_gamma   90.00
#
_symmetry.space_group_name_H-M   'P 1'
#
loop_
_entity.id
_entity.type
_entity.pdbx_description
1 polymer ?
#
loop_
_entity_poly.entity_id
_entity_poly.type
_entity_poly.pdbx_seq_one_letter_code
_entity_poly.pdbx_strand_id
1 'polypeptide(L)'
;MGVSKNITFLRKQFGYSQDEIANKLGVSRQTYSKFESGSAELNAMQVQQIANIYGVKVSELFNEIQDTEKFKQILVYILSKFEKRGLTKTKLAKLLYLSDFYHYYIHFDSISHVLYKCKEYGPLAEPFLEVIEDMYEKGELHIDVLEEGAQMLTLSKSFSKTSLNRLSDEEKKEIDMVCDKWKNANSKELVNFTHKQKPWMACRENEIIPYDLILQEDPNNVF
;
A
#
# COMPACT_ATOMS: atom_id res chain seq x y z
N MET A 1 10.52 7.91 -7.04
CA MET A 1 10.38 8.70 -5.80
C MET A 1 11.72 8.73 -5.09
N GLY A 2 12.11 9.85 -4.45
CA GLY A 2 13.49 10.01 -4.02
C GLY A 2 13.69 9.68 -2.55
N VAL A 3 14.93 9.55 -2.15
CA VAL A 3 15.42 9.36 -0.76
C VAL A 3 14.70 10.26 0.26
N SER A 4 14.32 11.47 -0.14
CA SER A 4 13.62 12.46 0.69
C SER A 4 12.31 11.94 1.30
N LYS A 5 11.48 11.25 0.50
CA LYS A 5 10.23 10.64 1.02
C LYS A 5 10.55 9.48 1.97
N ASN A 6 11.54 8.67 1.66
CA ASN A 6 11.93 7.52 2.47
C ASN A 6 12.47 7.93 3.84
N ILE A 7 13.33 8.95 3.90
CA ILE A 7 13.84 9.44 5.20
C ILE A 7 12.74 10.06 6.05
N THR A 8 11.77 10.76 5.43
CA THR A 8 10.59 11.28 6.12
C THR A 8 9.74 10.16 6.68
N PHE A 9 9.50 9.11 5.88
CA PHE A 9 8.74 7.93 6.29
C PHE A 9 9.41 7.23 7.48
N LEU A 10 10.69 6.88 7.35
CA LEU A 10 11.45 6.22 8.41
C LEU A 10 11.46 7.05 9.70
N ARG A 11 11.70 8.36 9.61
CA ARG A 11 11.67 9.22 10.80
C ARG A 11 10.34 9.12 11.54
N LYS A 12 9.23 9.23 10.83
CA LYS A 12 7.89 9.13 11.41
C LYS A 12 7.62 7.75 12.01
N GLN A 13 8.04 6.69 11.33
CA GLN A 13 7.85 5.31 11.76
C GLN A 13 8.62 5.00 13.04
N PHE A 14 9.86 5.52 13.17
CA PHE A 14 10.66 5.37 14.36
C PHE A 14 10.34 6.40 15.45
N GLY A 15 9.35 7.28 15.24
CA GLY A 15 8.88 8.26 16.22
C GLY A 15 9.84 9.43 16.47
N TYR A 16 10.82 9.65 15.60
CA TYR A 16 11.78 10.75 15.76
C TYR A 16 11.21 12.08 15.26
N SER A 17 11.54 13.17 15.98
CA SER A 17 11.39 14.54 15.50
C SER A 17 12.48 14.90 14.47
N GLN A 18 12.25 15.95 13.68
CA GLN A 18 13.28 16.48 12.78
C GLN A 18 14.53 16.96 13.53
N ASP A 19 14.36 17.51 14.75
CA ASP A 19 15.48 17.95 15.59
C ASP A 19 16.36 16.79 16.03
N GLU A 20 15.79 15.67 16.44
CA GLU A 20 16.54 14.50 16.89
C GLU A 20 17.40 13.92 15.76
N ILE A 21 16.85 13.80 14.54
CA ILE A 21 17.62 13.30 13.40
C ILE A 21 18.67 14.32 12.95
N ALA A 22 18.33 15.61 12.92
CA ALA A 22 19.28 16.67 12.60
C ALA A 22 20.50 16.66 13.54
N ASN A 23 20.26 16.52 14.84
CA ASN A 23 21.33 16.41 15.86
C ASN A 23 22.19 15.15 15.63
N LYS A 24 21.58 13.99 15.33
CA LYS A 24 22.31 12.75 15.03
C LYS A 24 23.17 12.87 13.76
N LEU A 25 22.77 13.70 12.80
CA LEU A 25 23.48 13.97 11.54
C LEU A 25 24.49 15.14 11.67
N GLY A 26 24.49 15.88 12.78
CA GLY A 26 25.34 17.05 12.96
C GLY A 26 24.96 18.22 12.06
N VAL A 27 23.67 18.36 11.69
CA VAL A 27 23.14 19.46 10.87
C VAL A 27 22.06 20.24 11.63
N SER A 28 21.69 21.42 11.10
CA SER A 28 20.55 22.15 11.65
C SER A 28 19.21 21.47 11.29
N ARG A 29 18.17 21.67 12.14
CA ARG A 29 16.81 21.23 11.83
C ARG A 29 16.34 21.75 10.47
N GLN A 30 16.66 23.01 10.14
CA GLN A 30 16.29 23.59 8.83
C GLN A 30 16.96 22.86 7.66
N THR A 31 18.22 22.45 7.82
CA THR A 31 18.94 21.66 6.81
C THR A 31 18.29 20.30 6.65
N TYR A 32 17.96 19.62 7.76
CA TYR A 32 17.29 18.32 7.69
C TYR A 32 15.90 18.42 7.07
N SER A 33 15.13 19.46 7.40
CA SER A 33 13.83 19.73 6.75
C SER A 33 13.94 19.92 5.24
N LYS A 34 15.04 20.53 4.75
CA LYS A 34 15.31 20.63 3.31
C LYS A 34 15.63 19.27 2.67
N PHE A 35 16.27 18.35 3.38
CA PHE A 35 16.46 16.99 2.92
C PHE A 35 15.12 16.24 2.77
N GLU A 36 14.23 16.36 3.75
CA GLU A 36 12.89 15.76 3.69
C GLU A 36 12.00 16.34 2.58
N SER A 37 12.11 17.66 2.36
CA SER A 37 11.35 18.32 1.27
C SER A 37 11.96 18.14 -0.13
N GLY A 38 13.15 17.52 -0.23
CA GLY A 38 13.87 17.39 -1.49
C GLY A 38 14.48 18.70 -2.00
N SER A 39 14.46 19.78 -1.19
CA SER A 39 15.05 21.10 -1.55
C SER A 39 16.57 21.14 -1.37
N ALA A 40 17.15 20.11 -0.75
CA ALA A 40 18.59 19.90 -0.65
C ALA A 40 18.90 18.41 -0.79
N GLU A 41 20.07 18.08 -1.36
CA GLU A 41 20.52 16.71 -1.52
C GLU A 41 21.40 16.27 -0.33
N LEU A 42 21.28 14.97 0.01
CA LEU A 42 22.14 14.31 0.96
C LEU A 42 23.47 13.92 0.28
N ASN A 43 24.58 14.17 0.92
CA ASN A 43 25.84 13.58 0.47
C ASN A 43 25.95 12.10 0.90
N ALA A 44 26.91 11.38 0.32
CA ALA A 44 27.07 9.94 0.56
C ALA A 44 27.29 9.58 2.03
N MET A 45 28.01 10.43 2.79
CA MET A 45 28.24 10.22 4.22
C MET A 45 26.94 10.37 5.03
N GLN A 46 26.12 11.37 4.72
CA GLN A 46 24.82 11.60 5.37
C GLN A 46 23.83 10.46 5.05
N VAL A 47 23.83 9.96 3.82
CA VAL A 47 23.03 8.77 3.43
C VAL A 47 23.45 7.56 4.28
N GLN A 48 24.74 7.30 4.42
CA GLN A 48 25.25 6.20 5.25
C GLN A 48 24.88 6.38 6.74
N GLN A 49 24.98 7.60 7.26
CA GLN A 49 24.59 7.90 8.64
C GLN A 49 23.10 7.69 8.88
N ILE A 50 22.24 8.11 7.94
CA ILE A 50 20.79 7.89 8.00
C ILE A 50 20.48 6.39 7.99
N ALA A 51 21.11 5.63 7.10
CA ALA A 51 20.95 4.17 7.05
C ALA A 51 21.31 3.52 8.39
N ASN A 52 22.41 3.95 9.01
CA ASN A 52 22.84 3.45 10.32
C ASN A 52 21.88 3.85 11.46
N ILE A 53 21.33 5.09 11.44
CA ILE A 53 20.37 5.56 12.44
C ILE A 53 19.10 4.69 12.45
N TYR A 54 18.63 4.29 11.28
CA TYR A 54 17.42 3.48 11.15
C TYR A 54 17.68 1.97 11.07
N GLY A 55 18.94 1.53 11.04
CA GLY A 55 19.30 0.11 10.95
C GLY A 55 18.95 -0.52 9.60
N VAL A 56 18.88 0.27 8.54
CA VAL A 56 18.55 -0.17 7.18
C VAL A 56 19.79 -0.16 6.28
N LYS A 57 19.76 -0.89 5.16
CA LYS A 57 20.81 -0.79 4.15
C LYS A 57 20.69 0.51 3.36
N VAL A 58 21.81 1.06 2.89
CA VAL A 58 21.81 2.25 2.03
C VAL A 58 20.92 2.07 0.81
N SER A 59 20.94 0.88 0.19
CA SER A 59 20.06 0.56 -0.95
C SER A 59 18.58 0.68 -0.62
N GLU A 60 18.17 0.41 0.61
CA GLU A 60 16.77 0.51 1.05
C GLU A 60 16.29 1.96 1.14
N LEU A 61 17.22 2.92 1.37
CA LEU A 61 16.88 4.34 1.33
C LEU A 61 16.54 4.85 -0.08
N PHE A 62 16.99 4.13 -1.12
CA PHE A 62 16.73 4.47 -2.52
C PHE A 62 15.61 3.64 -3.15
N ASN A 63 15.24 2.53 -2.52
CA ASN A 63 14.10 1.72 -2.92
C ASN A 63 12.80 2.38 -2.43
N GLU A 64 11.70 2.09 -3.10
CA GLU A 64 10.39 2.50 -2.58
C GLU A 64 10.11 1.76 -1.28
N ILE A 65 10.04 2.52 -0.17
CA ILE A 65 9.66 1.96 1.13
C ILE A 65 8.15 1.75 1.10
N GLN A 66 7.76 0.50 1.22
CA GLN A 66 6.35 0.10 1.28
C GLN A 66 5.82 0.29 2.70
N ASP A 67 4.73 1.02 2.88
CA ASP A 67 4.05 1.14 4.18
C ASP A 67 3.14 -0.08 4.41
N THR A 68 3.76 -1.22 4.75
CA THR A 68 3.04 -2.47 5.01
C THR A 68 2.02 -2.34 6.13
N GLU A 69 2.26 -1.50 7.14
CA GLU A 69 1.29 -1.24 8.20
C GLU A 69 0.06 -0.46 7.71
N LYS A 70 0.26 0.55 6.86
CA LYS A 70 -0.86 1.26 6.24
C LYS A 70 -1.60 0.36 5.26
N PHE A 71 -0.87 -0.43 4.48
CA PHE A 71 -1.45 -1.43 3.60
C PHE A 71 -2.31 -2.45 4.37
N LYS A 72 -1.81 -2.96 5.51
CA LYS A 72 -2.59 -3.84 6.41
C LYS A 72 -3.87 -3.14 6.90
N GLN A 73 -3.82 -1.86 7.24
CA GLN A 73 -5.02 -1.12 7.67
C GLN A 73 -6.04 -0.93 6.54
N ILE A 74 -5.61 -0.72 5.29
CA ILE A 74 -6.51 -0.69 4.12
C ILE A 74 -7.18 -2.06 3.96
N LEU A 75 -6.40 -3.13 4.04
CA LEU A 75 -6.89 -4.51 3.93
C LEU A 75 -7.95 -4.82 5.00
N VAL A 76 -7.66 -4.48 6.26
CA VAL A 76 -8.61 -4.62 7.37
C VAL A 76 -9.86 -3.78 7.15
N TYR A 77 -9.71 -2.54 6.71
CA TYR A 77 -10.84 -1.65 6.43
C TYR A 77 -11.75 -2.22 5.35
N ILE A 78 -11.19 -2.69 4.24
CA ILE A 78 -11.97 -3.35 3.18
C ILE A 78 -12.67 -4.60 3.73
N LEU A 79 -11.98 -5.49 4.43
CA LEU A 79 -12.59 -6.70 5.01
C LEU A 79 -13.72 -6.36 5.97
N SER A 80 -13.60 -5.29 6.76
CA SER A 80 -14.63 -4.86 7.70
C SER A 80 -15.95 -4.48 7.00
N LYS A 81 -15.91 -4.00 5.75
CA LYS A 81 -17.12 -3.72 4.96
C LYS A 81 -17.87 -4.99 4.51
N PHE A 82 -17.19 -6.14 4.56
CA PHE A 82 -17.74 -7.42 4.12
C PHE A 82 -17.83 -8.46 5.25
N GLU A 83 -17.82 -8.04 6.52
CA GLU A 83 -17.77 -8.92 7.71
C GLU A 83 -18.72 -10.10 7.67
N LYS A 84 -19.95 -9.90 7.14
CA LYS A 84 -20.98 -10.96 7.13
C LYS A 84 -20.73 -12.05 6.09
N ARG A 85 -19.94 -11.78 5.05
CA ARG A 85 -19.75 -12.69 3.90
C ARG A 85 -18.29 -13.08 3.69
N GLY A 86 -17.37 -12.31 4.25
CA GLY A 86 -15.97 -12.38 3.89
C GLY A 86 -15.70 -11.93 2.45
N LEU A 87 -14.45 -12.02 2.04
CA LEU A 87 -13.99 -11.78 0.67
C LEU A 87 -13.10 -12.93 0.22
N THR A 88 -13.24 -13.33 -1.03
CA THR A 88 -12.21 -14.20 -1.61
C THR A 88 -10.88 -13.45 -1.69
N LYS A 89 -9.77 -14.17 -1.50
CA LYS A 89 -8.41 -13.63 -1.57
C LYS A 89 -8.19 -12.83 -2.85
N THR A 90 -8.69 -13.34 -3.99
CA THR A 90 -8.62 -12.65 -5.29
C THR A 90 -9.42 -11.34 -5.29
N LYS A 91 -10.66 -11.35 -4.78
CA LYS A 91 -11.49 -10.13 -4.73
C LYS A 91 -10.85 -9.05 -3.86
N LEU A 92 -10.34 -9.43 -2.68
CA LEU A 92 -9.65 -8.51 -1.78
C LEU A 92 -8.42 -7.87 -2.46
N ALA A 93 -7.59 -8.68 -3.14
CA ALA A 93 -6.43 -8.17 -3.87
C ALA A 93 -6.80 -7.13 -4.94
N LYS A 94 -7.94 -7.31 -5.64
CA LYS A 94 -8.41 -6.35 -6.65
C LYS A 94 -8.99 -5.09 -6.02
N LEU A 95 -9.72 -5.19 -4.91
CA LEU A 95 -10.23 -4.01 -4.21
C LEU A 95 -9.09 -3.15 -3.67
N LEU A 96 -8.02 -3.76 -3.14
CA LEU A 96 -6.81 -3.05 -2.72
C LEU A 96 -6.16 -2.29 -3.89
N TYR A 97 -5.94 -2.98 -5.01
CA TYR A 97 -5.39 -2.37 -6.22
C TYR A 97 -6.25 -1.19 -6.70
N LEU A 98 -7.56 -1.40 -6.85
CA LEU A 98 -8.46 -0.36 -7.35
C LEU A 98 -8.53 0.84 -6.41
N SER A 99 -8.46 0.64 -5.09
CA SER A 99 -8.44 1.73 -4.12
C SER A 99 -7.17 2.58 -4.22
N ASP A 100 -6.00 1.94 -4.31
CA ASP A 100 -4.71 2.64 -4.44
C ASP A 100 -4.59 3.38 -5.77
N PHE A 101 -4.99 2.75 -6.88
CA PHE A 101 -4.90 3.36 -8.21
C PHE A 101 -5.95 4.45 -8.42
N TYR A 102 -7.14 4.33 -7.82
CA TYR A 102 -8.14 5.40 -7.83
C TYR A 102 -7.66 6.63 -7.03
N HIS A 103 -7.10 6.42 -5.85
CA HIS A 103 -6.52 7.51 -5.07
C HIS A 103 -5.39 8.20 -5.85
N TYR A 104 -4.51 7.41 -6.48
CA TYR A 104 -3.43 7.95 -7.31
C TYR A 104 -3.97 8.77 -8.51
N TYR A 105 -5.06 8.32 -9.12
CA TYR A 105 -5.70 9.05 -10.21
C TYR A 105 -6.16 10.45 -9.80
N ILE A 106 -6.59 10.63 -8.55
CA ILE A 106 -7.10 11.92 -8.04
C ILE A 106 -5.96 12.77 -7.47
N HIS A 107 -5.05 12.17 -6.67
CA HIS A 107 -4.10 12.90 -5.82
C HIS A 107 -2.65 12.82 -6.29
N PHE A 108 -2.35 12.06 -7.34
CA PHE A 108 -0.98 11.77 -7.82
C PHE A 108 -0.08 11.14 -6.74
N ASP A 109 -0.70 10.50 -5.76
CA ASP A 109 -0.06 9.74 -4.70
C ASP A 109 -0.91 8.52 -4.36
N SER A 110 -0.31 7.41 -3.90
CA SER A 110 -1.05 6.21 -3.51
C SER A 110 -1.32 6.18 -2.01
N ILE A 111 -2.37 5.49 -1.58
CA ILE A 111 -2.69 5.38 -0.15
C ILE A 111 -1.60 4.57 0.55
N SER A 112 -1.24 3.42 0.00
CA SER A 112 -0.39 2.43 0.68
C SER A 112 1.10 2.57 0.38
N HIS A 113 1.47 3.23 -0.70
CA HIS A 113 2.83 3.29 -1.23
C HIS A 113 3.48 1.91 -1.49
N VAL A 114 2.68 0.86 -1.68
CA VAL A 114 3.20 -0.48 -2.02
C VAL A 114 3.34 -0.64 -3.53
N LEU A 115 4.23 -1.54 -3.95
CA LEU A 115 4.40 -1.89 -5.35
C LEU A 115 3.39 -2.96 -5.74
N TYR A 116 2.79 -2.82 -6.92
CA TYR A 116 1.93 -3.83 -7.53
C TYR A 116 2.67 -4.52 -8.67
N LYS A 117 2.54 -5.84 -8.75
CA LYS A 117 3.06 -6.66 -9.83
C LYS A 117 1.96 -7.18 -10.73
N CYS A 118 2.28 -7.27 -12.01
CA CYS A 118 1.45 -7.95 -12.98
C CYS A 118 1.50 -9.46 -12.73
N LYS A 119 0.36 -10.08 -12.42
CA LYS A 119 0.23 -11.51 -12.15
C LYS A 119 -0.87 -12.11 -13.02
N GLU A 120 -0.87 -13.44 -13.18
CA GLU A 120 -1.84 -14.18 -14.00
C GLU A 120 -3.29 -13.78 -13.71
N TYR A 121 -3.64 -13.64 -12.43
CA TYR A 121 -4.99 -13.21 -12.01
C TYR A 121 -5.11 -11.70 -11.81
N GLY A 122 -4.29 -10.91 -12.50
CA GLY A 122 -4.28 -9.46 -12.49
C GLY A 122 -3.37 -8.84 -11.41
N PRO A 123 -3.43 -7.51 -11.20
CA PRO A 123 -2.57 -6.79 -10.27
C PRO A 123 -2.58 -7.38 -8.85
N LEU A 124 -1.38 -7.53 -8.27
CA LEU A 124 -1.18 -8.01 -6.90
C LEU A 124 -0.12 -7.17 -6.20
N ALA A 125 -0.46 -6.64 -5.02
CA ALA A 125 0.49 -5.93 -4.17
C ALA A 125 1.61 -6.87 -3.69
N GLU A 126 2.85 -6.42 -3.70
CA GLU A 126 4.00 -7.24 -3.26
C GLU A 126 3.83 -7.78 -1.83
N PRO A 127 3.42 -6.98 -0.82
CA PRO A 127 3.31 -7.47 0.55
C PRO A 127 2.03 -8.28 0.81
N PHE A 128 1.13 -8.44 -0.18
CA PHE A 128 -0.20 -9.00 0.05
C PHE A 128 -0.18 -10.39 0.68
N LEU A 129 0.62 -11.30 0.15
CA LEU A 129 0.66 -12.69 0.64
C LEU A 129 1.26 -12.78 2.03
N GLU A 130 2.36 -12.05 2.26
CA GLU A 130 3.05 -12.00 3.55
C GLU A 130 2.15 -11.40 4.64
N VAL A 131 1.45 -10.31 4.35
CA VAL A 131 0.51 -9.68 5.29
C VAL A 131 -0.65 -10.62 5.63
N ILE A 132 -1.20 -11.35 4.66
CA ILE A 132 -2.26 -12.34 4.90
C ILE A 132 -1.77 -13.48 5.79
N GLU A 133 -0.57 -13.99 5.53
CA GLU A 133 0.04 -15.08 6.31
C GLU A 133 0.32 -14.64 7.75
N ASP A 134 0.94 -13.48 7.94
CA ASP A 134 1.20 -12.90 9.27
C ASP A 134 -0.10 -12.70 10.07
N MET A 135 -1.15 -12.16 9.43
CA MET A 135 -2.45 -11.98 10.08
C MET A 135 -3.12 -13.32 10.44
N TYR A 136 -2.96 -14.35 9.61
CA TYR A 136 -3.49 -15.68 9.88
C TYR A 136 -2.76 -16.33 11.06
N GLU A 137 -1.43 -16.29 11.09
CA GLU A 137 -0.60 -16.83 12.18
C GLU A 137 -0.89 -16.15 13.52
N LYS A 138 -1.19 -14.84 13.49
CA LYS A 138 -1.57 -14.07 14.69
C LYS A 138 -3.03 -14.27 15.12
N GLY A 139 -3.81 -15.06 14.38
CA GLY A 139 -5.23 -15.28 14.66
C GLY A 139 -6.11 -14.04 14.44
N GLU A 140 -5.64 -13.08 13.64
CA GLU A 140 -6.34 -11.85 13.27
C GLU A 140 -7.28 -12.06 12.09
N LEU A 141 -7.02 -13.10 11.29
CA LEU A 141 -7.72 -13.48 10.08
C LEU A 141 -8.05 -14.96 10.09
N HIS A 142 -9.23 -15.32 9.58
CA HIS A 142 -9.61 -16.71 9.28
C HIS A 142 -9.57 -16.92 7.77
N ILE A 143 -9.13 -18.11 7.36
CA ILE A 143 -9.06 -18.55 5.97
C ILE A 143 -9.85 -19.84 5.82
N ASP A 144 -10.97 -19.77 5.11
CA ASP A 144 -11.79 -20.93 4.76
C ASP A 144 -11.54 -21.30 3.30
N VAL A 145 -11.26 -22.58 3.04
CA VAL A 145 -11.09 -23.10 1.68
C VAL A 145 -12.45 -23.54 1.13
N LEU A 146 -12.87 -22.93 0.04
CA LEU A 146 -14.11 -23.25 -0.66
C LEU A 146 -13.95 -24.49 -1.58
N GLU A 147 -15.07 -25.07 -2.05
CA GLU A 147 -15.09 -26.28 -2.86
C GLU A 147 -14.19 -26.24 -4.11
N GLU A 148 -14.01 -25.09 -4.74
CA GLU A 148 -13.14 -24.90 -5.92
C GLU A 148 -11.69 -24.49 -5.56
N GLY A 149 -11.28 -24.62 -4.31
CA GLY A 149 -9.95 -24.24 -3.84
C GLY A 149 -9.76 -22.73 -3.61
N ALA A 150 -10.79 -21.92 -3.83
CA ALA A 150 -10.75 -20.49 -3.53
C ALA A 150 -10.70 -20.26 -2.03
N GLN A 151 -9.87 -19.31 -1.59
CA GLN A 151 -9.73 -18.96 -0.19
C GLN A 151 -10.64 -17.77 0.16
N MET A 152 -11.53 -17.97 1.16
CA MET A 152 -12.39 -16.94 1.74
C MET A 152 -11.72 -16.39 2.99
N LEU A 153 -11.60 -15.08 3.06
CA LEU A 153 -10.96 -14.35 4.15
C LEU A 153 -12.00 -13.61 4.99
N THR A 154 -11.93 -13.77 6.31
CA THR A 154 -12.77 -13.06 7.28
C THR A 154 -11.93 -12.57 8.44
N LEU A 155 -12.24 -11.38 8.96
CA LEU A 155 -11.58 -10.86 10.17
C LEU A 155 -12.02 -11.64 11.40
N SER A 156 -11.11 -11.87 12.34
CA SER A 156 -11.49 -12.38 13.65
C SER A 156 -12.27 -11.31 14.43
N LYS A 157 -13.22 -11.74 15.29
CA LYS A 157 -14.06 -10.81 16.07
C LYS A 157 -13.25 -9.91 17.01
N SER A 158 -12.09 -10.35 17.44
CA SER A 158 -11.18 -9.57 18.27
C SER A 158 -10.46 -8.48 17.49
N PHE A 159 -10.23 -8.68 16.20
CA PHE A 159 -9.45 -7.78 15.36
C PHE A 159 -10.28 -6.68 14.71
N SER A 160 -11.59 -6.88 14.49
CA SER A 160 -12.49 -5.87 13.92
C SER A 160 -12.56 -4.53 14.70
N LYS A 161 -11.98 -4.50 15.91
CA LYS A 161 -11.87 -3.31 16.77
C LYS A 161 -10.54 -2.56 16.64
N THR A 162 -9.67 -2.94 15.73
CA THR A 162 -8.36 -2.31 15.55
C THR A 162 -8.50 -0.86 15.12
N SER A 163 -7.72 0.02 15.74
CA SER A 163 -7.66 1.43 15.36
C SER A 163 -7.07 1.59 13.95
N LEU A 164 -7.87 2.16 13.05
CA LEU A 164 -7.46 2.48 11.67
C LEU A 164 -6.90 3.92 11.64
N ASN A 165 -5.90 4.20 12.45
CA ASN A 165 -5.37 5.54 12.72
C ASN A 165 -4.45 6.08 11.60
N ARG A 166 -4.06 5.26 10.65
CA ARG A 166 -3.24 5.66 9.50
C ARG A 166 -4.07 6.04 8.26
N LEU A 167 -5.37 5.75 8.28
CA LEU A 167 -6.28 6.10 7.19
C LEU A 167 -7.00 7.39 7.52
N SER A 168 -6.87 8.39 6.65
CA SER A 168 -7.66 9.61 6.70
C SER A 168 -9.13 9.34 6.37
N ASP A 169 -10.01 10.28 6.69
CA ASP A 169 -11.42 10.16 6.35
C ASP A 169 -11.67 10.29 4.83
N GLU A 170 -10.79 10.96 4.11
CA GLU A 170 -10.83 11.06 2.65
C GLU A 170 -10.47 9.72 2.00
N GLU A 171 -9.35 9.11 2.41
CA GLU A 171 -8.94 7.78 1.94
C GLU A 171 -10.03 6.73 2.23
N LYS A 172 -10.65 6.76 3.41
CA LYS A 172 -11.77 5.86 3.74
C LYS A 172 -12.97 6.04 2.81
N LYS A 173 -13.33 7.29 2.48
CA LYS A 173 -14.44 7.56 1.54
C LYS A 173 -14.16 7.01 0.15
N GLU A 174 -12.94 7.16 -0.33
CA GLU A 174 -12.55 6.65 -1.64
C GLU A 174 -12.54 5.12 -1.68
N ILE A 175 -12.01 4.48 -0.63
CA ILE A 175 -12.10 3.02 -0.47
C ILE A 175 -13.58 2.57 -0.43
N ASP A 176 -14.45 3.32 0.25
CA ASP A 176 -15.88 3.02 0.31
C ASP A 176 -16.54 3.09 -1.07
N MET A 177 -16.20 4.10 -1.89
CA MET A 177 -16.70 4.20 -3.27
C MET A 177 -16.32 2.98 -4.11
N VAL A 178 -15.07 2.53 -4.02
CA VAL A 178 -14.60 1.32 -4.70
C VAL A 178 -15.35 0.08 -4.18
N CYS A 179 -15.45 -0.08 -2.86
CA CYS A 179 -16.14 -1.21 -2.25
C CYS A 179 -17.63 -1.26 -2.63
N ASP A 180 -18.32 -0.12 -2.63
CA ASP A 180 -19.73 -0.03 -2.96
C ASP A 180 -20.02 -0.38 -4.43
N LYS A 181 -19.19 0.10 -5.35
CA LYS A 181 -19.30 -0.25 -6.77
C LYS A 181 -19.18 -1.76 -6.97
N TRP A 182 -18.26 -2.41 -6.29
CA TRP A 182 -17.92 -3.81 -6.50
C TRP A 182 -18.49 -4.78 -5.47
N LYS A 183 -19.36 -4.32 -4.57
CA LYS A 183 -19.90 -5.17 -3.48
C LYS A 183 -20.57 -6.44 -3.96
N ASN A 184 -21.32 -6.38 -5.06
CA ASN A 184 -22.07 -7.50 -5.60
C ASN A 184 -21.33 -8.30 -6.68
N ALA A 185 -20.20 -7.79 -7.16
CA ALA A 185 -19.41 -8.47 -8.19
C ALA A 185 -18.64 -9.66 -7.62
N ASN A 186 -18.46 -10.68 -8.43
CA ASN A 186 -17.60 -11.82 -8.10
C ASN A 186 -16.13 -11.57 -8.49
N SER A 187 -15.23 -12.46 -8.07
CA SER A 187 -13.79 -12.30 -8.33
C SER A 187 -13.45 -12.28 -9.82
N LYS A 188 -14.17 -13.05 -10.66
CA LYS A 188 -13.93 -13.12 -12.10
C LYS A 188 -14.25 -11.79 -12.80
N GLU A 189 -15.30 -11.11 -12.34
CA GLU A 189 -15.67 -9.80 -12.87
C GLU A 189 -14.59 -8.75 -12.58
N LEU A 190 -14.03 -8.74 -11.34
CA LEU A 190 -12.94 -7.84 -11.00
C LEU A 190 -11.65 -8.18 -11.76
N VAL A 191 -11.32 -9.46 -11.90
CA VAL A 191 -10.17 -9.89 -12.72
C VAL A 191 -10.34 -9.40 -14.15
N ASN A 192 -11.50 -9.64 -14.77
CA ASN A 192 -11.78 -9.18 -16.13
C ASN A 192 -11.72 -7.66 -16.27
N PHE A 193 -12.16 -6.92 -15.26
CA PHE A 193 -12.09 -5.47 -15.25
C PHE A 193 -10.64 -4.99 -15.18
N THR A 194 -9.86 -5.45 -14.20
CA THR A 194 -8.47 -5.03 -14.03
C THR A 194 -7.56 -5.43 -15.19
N HIS A 195 -7.86 -6.54 -15.88
CA HIS A 195 -7.13 -6.98 -17.08
C HIS A 195 -7.35 -6.08 -18.31
N LYS A 196 -8.40 -5.27 -18.32
CA LYS A 196 -8.68 -4.30 -19.38
C LYS A 196 -8.07 -2.93 -19.11
N GLN A 197 -7.60 -2.69 -17.89
CA GLN A 197 -6.99 -1.41 -17.55
C GLN A 197 -5.59 -1.27 -18.14
N LYS A 198 -5.25 -0.06 -18.59
CA LYS A 198 -3.95 0.25 -19.20
C LYS A 198 -2.76 -0.08 -18.29
N PRO A 199 -2.80 0.16 -16.97
CA PRO A 199 -1.69 -0.21 -16.09
C PRO A 199 -1.33 -1.69 -16.19
N TRP A 200 -2.32 -2.59 -16.19
CA TRP A 200 -2.05 -4.03 -16.31
C TRP A 200 -1.68 -4.43 -17.75
N MET A 201 -2.34 -3.88 -18.75
CA MET A 201 -2.09 -4.23 -20.16
C MET A 201 -0.69 -3.80 -20.64
N ALA A 202 -0.11 -2.78 -20.05
CA ALA A 202 1.20 -2.27 -20.43
C ALA A 202 2.38 -3.05 -19.81
N CYS A 203 2.13 -3.98 -18.90
CA CYS A 203 3.15 -4.69 -18.15
C CYS A 203 3.17 -6.17 -18.49
N ARG A 204 4.36 -6.77 -18.43
CA ARG A 204 4.55 -8.22 -18.55
C ARG A 204 4.38 -8.88 -17.19
N GLU A 205 4.21 -10.19 -17.21
CA GLU A 205 4.12 -10.97 -15.98
C GLU A 205 5.33 -10.75 -15.07
N ASN A 206 5.05 -10.52 -13.77
CA ASN A 206 6.00 -10.18 -12.71
C ASN A 206 6.66 -8.78 -12.78
N GLU A 207 6.39 -7.98 -13.80
CA GLU A 207 6.82 -6.58 -13.84
C GLU A 207 6.02 -5.73 -12.85
N ILE A 208 6.66 -4.68 -12.34
CA ILE A 208 6.01 -3.66 -11.51
C ILE A 208 5.08 -2.85 -12.40
N ILE A 209 3.87 -2.63 -11.93
CA ILE A 209 2.86 -1.81 -12.58
C ILE A 209 3.06 -0.35 -12.13
N PRO A 210 3.48 0.57 -13.02
CA PRO A 210 3.60 1.98 -12.67
C PRO A 210 2.23 2.59 -12.38
N TYR A 211 2.11 3.30 -11.27
CA TYR A 211 0.87 3.96 -10.87
C TYR A 211 0.40 5.02 -11.87
N ASP A 212 1.33 5.76 -12.47
CA ASP A 212 1.06 6.85 -13.42
C ASP A 212 0.34 6.39 -14.69
N LEU A 213 0.40 5.11 -15.03
CA LEU A 213 -0.35 4.57 -16.17
C LEU A 213 -1.87 4.67 -15.99
N ILE A 214 -2.37 4.77 -14.75
CA ILE A 214 -3.80 4.95 -14.50
C ILE A 214 -4.31 6.32 -15.00
N LEU A 215 -3.44 7.32 -15.08
CA LEU A 215 -3.79 8.65 -15.59
C LEU A 215 -4.16 8.66 -17.08
N GLN A 216 -3.82 7.59 -17.78
CA GLN A 216 -4.17 7.40 -19.19
C GLN A 216 -5.50 6.66 -19.38
N GLU A 217 -6.14 6.22 -18.28
CA GLU A 217 -7.39 5.45 -18.33
C GLU A 217 -8.59 6.37 -18.57
N ASP A 218 -9.66 5.82 -19.17
CA ASP A 218 -10.95 6.50 -19.21
C ASP A 218 -11.46 6.68 -17.77
N PRO A 219 -11.94 7.88 -17.37
CA PRO A 219 -12.44 8.14 -16.02
C PRO A 219 -13.48 7.11 -15.52
N ASN A 220 -14.27 6.52 -16.43
CA ASN A 220 -15.28 5.50 -16.09
C ASN A 220 -14.66 4.13 -15.81
N ASN A 221 -13.41 3.91 -16.18
CA ASN A 221 -12.69 2.64 -16.06
C ASN A 221 -11.54 2.68 -15.02
N VAL A 222 -11.44 3.74 -14.22
CA VAL A 222 -10.38 3.87 -13.21
C VAL A 222 -10.61 2.89 -12.05
N PHE A 223 -11.87 2.66 -11.68
CA PHE A 223 -12.25 1.67 -10.65
C PHE A 223 -13.62 1.07 -10.90
#